data_987a405b4785a8f52d052363a5052346
#
_entry.id   987a405b4785a8f52d052363a5052346
#
_cell.length_a   1.000
_cell.length_b   1.000
_cell.length_c   1.000
_cell.angle_alpha   90.00
_cell.angle_beta   90.00
_cell.angle_gamma   90.00
#
_symmetry.space_group_name_H-M   'P 1'
#
loop_
_entity.id
_entity.type
_entity.pdbx_description
1 polymer ?
#
loop_
_entity_poly.entity_id
_entity_poly.type
_entity_poly.pdbx_seq_one_letter_code
_entity_poly.pdbx_strand_id
1 'polypeptide(L)'
;FWYNTAVRPISLESCSCRMVLNQDGSIQLQTGETEIGQGCDTAFAQMAADAVGIPVSDVHVVTAQDTDVTPFGTGAYASRQTYVGGFAIAQTGALLKERILKYACELTRQMPALLDIVDGRIIRRTDGRVLMTLGELATEALYSLSHSEHLTAESTYQIKNNAYSFG
;
A
#
# COMPACT_ATOMS: atom_id res chain seq x y z
N PHE A 1 5.02 -8.82 -21.03
CA PHE A 1 4.01 -9.04 -19.99
C PHE A 1 2.75 -9.60 -20.65
N TRP A 2 2.31 -10.74 -20.19
CA TRP A 2 1.12 -11.42 -20.72
C TRP A 2 0.10 -11.61 -19.59
N TYR A 3 -1.11 -11.11 -19.79
CA TYR A 3 -2.22 -11.26 -18.86
C TYR A 3 -3.43 -11.86 -19.57
N ASN A 4 -3.96 -12.94 -19.03
CA ASN A 4 -5.12 -13.61 -19.58
C ASN A 4 -6.29 -13.59 -18.59
N THR A 5 -7.31 -12.82 -18.91
CA THR A 5 -8.53 -12.69 -18.10
C THR A 5 -9.63 -13.69 -18.47
N ALA A 6 -9.33 -14.75 -19.22
CA ALA A 6 -10.33 -15.72 -19.64
C ALA A 6 -10.92 -16.57 -18.51
N VAL A 7 -10.44 -16.38 -17.29
CA VAL A 7 -10.94 -17.08 -16.10
C VAL A 7 -12.27 -16.51 -15.68
N ARG A 8 -13.28 -17.32 -15.64
CA ARG A 8 -14.62 -16.97 -15.12
C ARG A 8 -14.94 -17.84 -13.90
N PRO A 9 -15.64 -17.30 -12.91
CA PRO A 9 -16.34 -16.01 -12.85
C PRO A 9 -15.36 -14.82 -12.66
N ILE A 10 -15.76 -13.64 -13.16
CA ILE A 10 -14.97 -12.38 -13.10
C ILE A 10 -14.62 -11.97 -11.66
N SER A 11 -15.40 -12.43 -10.68
CA SER A 11 -15.09 -12.21 -9.25
C SER A 11 -13.76 -12.78 -8.80
N LEU A 12 -13.16 -13.70 -9.55
CA LEU A 12 -11.80 -14.20 -9.32
C LEU A 12 -10.72 -13.18 -9.72
N GLU A 13 -11.08 -12.18 -10.50
CA GLU A 13 -10.18 -11.11 -10.94
C GLU A 13 -10.17 -9.95 -9.95
N SER A 14 -10.04 -10.26 -8.69
CA SER A 14 -9.90 -9.30 -7.61
C SER A 14 -8.75 -9.66 -6.69
N CYS A 15 -8.21 -8.65 -6.03
CA CYS A 15 -7.21 -8.78 -4.98
C CYS A 15 -7.44 -7.72 -3.92
N SER A 16 -7.30 -8.12 -2.67
CA SER A 16 -7.33 -7.21 -1.53
C SER A 16 -5.93 -7.00 -0.98
N CYS A 17 -5.71 -5.81 -0.47
CA CYS A 17 -4.45 -5.41 0.12
C CYS A 17 -4.72 -4.62 1.40
N ARG A 18 -3.92 -4.87 2.43
CA ARG A 18 -3.88 -4.10 3.67
C ARG A 18 -2.48 -3.56 3.89
N MET A 19 -2.37 -2.31 4.29
CA MET A 19 -1.14 -1.68 4.72
C MET A 19 -1.30 -1.07 6.11
N VAL A 20 -0.25 -1.19 6.92
CA VAL A 20 -0.20 -0.68 8.30
C VAL A 20 1.08 0.12 8.45
N LEU A 21 0.97 1.37 8.93
CA LEU A 21 2.13 2.14 9.32
C LEU A 21 2.58 1.68 10.72
N ASN A 22 3.81 1.17 10.80
CA ASN A 22 4.43 0.76 12.04
C ASN A 22 5.02 1.96 12.80
N GLN A 23 5.28 1.77 14.08
CA GLN A 23 5.79 2.81 14.97
C GLN A 23 7.17 3.36 14.56
N ASP A 24 7.99 2.55 13.91
CA ASP A 24 9.31 2.95 13.39
C ASP A 24 9.26 3.70 12.06
N GLY A 25 8.05 3.85 11.48
CA GLY A 25 7.84 4.48 10.18
C GLY A 25 7.88 3.52 9.01
N SER A 26 8.14 2.24 9.23
CA SER A 26 8.04 1.20 8.21
C SER A 26 6.58 0.86 7.91
N ILE A 27 6.34 0.17 6.78
CA ILE A 27 5.02 -0.29 6.40
C ILE A 27 4.98 -1.81 6.36
N GLN A 28 4.00 -2.40 7.03
CA GLN A 28 3.63 -3.78 6.86
C GLN A 28 2.63 -3.89 5.72
N LEU A 29 2.95 -4.73 4.73
CA LEU A 29 2.12 -5.01 3.56
C LEU A 29 1.57 -6.43 3.65
N GLN A 30 0.25 -6.57 3.61
CA GLN A 30 -0.46 -7.85 3.49
C GLN A 30 -1.29 -7.87 2.21
N THR A 31 -1.21 -8.97 1.48
CA THR A 31 -2.01 -9.20 0.27
C THR A 31 -2.38 -10.67 0.17
N GLY A 32 -3.49 -10.99 -0.49
CA GLY A 32 -3.90 -12.36 -0.76
C GLY A 32 -3.11 -13.07 -1.87
N GLU A 33 -2.10 -12.42 -2.43
CA GLU A 33 -1.25 -12.99 -3.47
C GLU A 33 -0.07 -13.74 -2.85
N THR A 34 0.36 -14.84 -3.47
CA THR A 34 1.32 -15.79 -2.90
C THR A 34 2.61 -15.85 -3.69
N GLU A 35 3.75 -15.76 -3.01
CA GLU A 35 5.07 -16.02 -3.57
C GLU A 35 5.25 -17.52 -3.82
N ILE A 36 5.61 -17.88 -5.05
CA ILE A 36 5.90 -19.25 -5.49
C ILE A 36 7.24 -19.36 -6.23
N GLY A 37 8.14 -18.40 -6.01
CA GLY A 37 9.44 -18.28 -6.67
C GLY A 37 9.46 -17.32 -7.86
N GLN A 38 8.35 -16.61 -8.15
CA GLN A 38 8.26 -15.65 -9.26
C GLN A 38 8.67 -14.23 -8.87
N GLY A 39 8.99 -13.97 -7.59
CA GLY A 39 9.49 -12.67 -7.13
C GLY A 39 8.39 -11.63 -6.87
N CYS A 40 7.15 -12.05 -6.60
CA CYS A 40 6.06 -11.10 -6.38
C CYS A 40 6.25 -10.27 -5.11
N ASP A 41 6.78 -10.84 -4.03
CA ASP A 41 7.00 -10.11 -2.78
C ASP A 41 7.93 -8.89 -2.99
N THR A 42 9.01 -9.08 -3.77
CA THR A 42 9.91 -7.99 -4.13
C THR A 42 9.21 -6.92 -4.98
N ALA A 43 8.45 -7.34 -5.98
CA ALA A 43 7.71 -6.42 -6.84
C ALA A 43 6.65 -5.65 -6.05
N PHE A 44 5.96 -6.31 -5.13
CA PHE A 44 4.93 -5.70 -4.28
C PHE A 44 5.53 -4.71 -3.27
N ALA A 45 6.69 -5.04 -2.69
CA ALA A 45 7.42 -4.09 -1.84
C ALA A 45 7.78 -2.80 -2.60
N GLN A 46 8.27 -2.93 -3.85
CA GLN A 46 8.59 -1.78 -4.70
C GLN A 46 7.33 -0.94 -5.03
N MET A 47 6.21 -1.59 -5.38
CA MET A 47 4.96 -0.90 -5.68
C MET A 47 4.39 -0.18 -4.45
N ALA A 48 4.46 -0.78 -3.27
CA ALA A 48 4.01 -0.17 -2.04
C ALA A 48 4.89 1.03 -1.65
N ALA A 49 6.21 0.89 -1.78
CA ALA A 49 7.18 1.95 -1.53
C ALA A 49 6.91 3.18 -2.42
N ASP A 50 6.70 2.96 -3.73
CA ASP A 50 6.39 4.01 -4.68
C ASP A 50 5.03 4.68 -4.38
N ALA A 51 4.00 3.88 -4.09
CA ALA A 51 2.66 4.40 -3.81
C ALA A 51 2.60 5.30 -2.56
N VAL A 52 3.39 4.99 -1.53
CA VAL A 52 3.41 5.76 -0.28
C VAL A 52 4.47 6.85 -0.29
N GLY A 53 5.63 6.61 -0.90
CA GLY A 53 6.77 7.53 -0.93
C GLY A 53 7.84 7.20 0.12
N ILE A 54 8.10 5.91 0.35
CA ILE A 54 9.09 5.42 1.32
C ILE A 54 10.17 4.58 0.61
N PRO A 55 11.34 4.37 1.23
CA PRO A 55 12.32 3.41 0.72
C PRO A 55 11.75 1.98 0.69
N VAL A 56 12.15 1.18 -0.30
CA VAL A 56 11.74 -0.24 -0.39
C VAL A 56 12.19 -1.05 0.83
N SER A 57 13.32 -0.69 1.43
CA SER A 57 13.83 -1.31 2.67
C SER A 57 12.88 -1.21 3.86
N ASP A 58 11.99 -0.23 3.83
CA ASP A 58 11.06 0.07 4.91
C ASP A 58 9.68 -0.55 4.67
N VAL A 59 9.54 -1.41 3.63
CA VAL A 59 8.35 -2.19 3.36
C VAL A 59 8.57 -3.65 3.78
N HIS A 60 7.76 -4.12 4.72
CA HIS A 60 7.77 -5.50 5.21
C HIS A 60 6.58 -6.27 4.65
N VAL A 61 6.83 -7.14 3.67
CA VAL A 61 5.79 -8.01 3.10
C VAL A 61 5.53 -9.18 4.05
N VAL A 62 4.29 -9.37 4.44
CA VAL A 62 3.87 -10.55 5.20
C VAL A 62 3.63 -11.70 4.24
N THR A 63 4.57 -12.66 4.23
CA THR A 63 4.58 -13.78 3.28
C THR A 63 3.75 -14.98 3.76
N ALA A 64 3.46 -15.05 5.07
CA ALA A 64 2.63 -16.11 5.62
C ALA A 64 1.17 -15.89 5.25
N GLN A 65 0.59 -16.84 4.51
CA GLN A 65 -0.81 -16.82 4.13
C GLN A 65 -1.66 -17.58 5.15
N ASP A 66 -2.65 -16.90 5.70
CA ASP A 66 -3.64 -17.46 6.61
C ASP A 66 -5.02 -16.97 6.15
N THR A 67 -5.85 -17.88 5.67
CA THR A 67 -7.16 -17.56 5.10
C THR A 67 -8.15 -16.93 6.08
N ASP A 68 -7.87 -17.02 7.39
CA ASP A 68 -8.71 -16.40 8.40
C ASP A 68 -8.42 -14.90 8.57
N VAL A 69 -7.20 -14.45 8.25
CA VAL A 69 -6.77 -13.07 8.51
C VAL A 69 -6.14 -12.36 7.31
N THR A 70 -5.62 -13.10 6.33
CA THR A 70 -5.01 -12.52 5.13
C THR A 70 -6.08 -11.92 4.21
N PRO A 71 -5.88 -10.73 3.64
CA PRO A 71 -6.79 -10.16 2.66
C PRO A 71 -7.03 -11.12 1.49
N PHE A 72 -8.23 -11.02 0.88
CA PHE A 72 -8.62 -11.93 -0.18
C PHE A 72 -7.71 -11.83 -1.41
N GLY A 73 -7.33 -12.98 -1.95
CA GLY A 73 -6.65 -13.15 -3.22
C GLY A 73 -6.90 -14.56 -3.77
N THR A 74 -6.71 -14.76 -5.06
CA THR A 74 -6.99 -16.03 -5.74
C THR A 74 -5.73 -16.76 -6.18
N GLY A 75 -4.55 -16.18 -5.95
CA GLY A 75 -3.27 -16.82 -6.20
C GLY A 75 -2.62 -16.50 -7.55
N ALA A 76 -1.54 -17.22 -7.85
CA ALA A 76 -0.66 -17.00 -8.98
C ALA A 76 -1.09 -17.80 -10.20
N TYR A 77 -1.80 -17.21 -11.14
CA TYR A 77 -2.16 -17.80 -12.44
C TYR A 77 -2.38 -16.72 -13.50
N ALA A 78 -2.26 -17.08 -14.76
CA ALA A 78 -2.53 -16.21 -15.91
C ALA A 78 -1.87 -14.82 -15.85
N SER A 79 -0.73 -14.71 -15.18
CA SER A 79 0.04 -13.45 -14.98
C SER A 79 -0.75 -12.34 -14.28
N ARG A 80 -1.74 -12.69 -13.45
CA ARG A 80 -2.63 -11.72 -12.80
C ARG A 80 -2.01 -10.99 -11.62
N GLN A 81 -1.08 -11.60 -10.90
CA GLN A 81 -0.61 -11.07 -9.62
C GLN A 81 -0.06 -9.64 -9.73
N THR A 82 0.91 -9.41 -10.62
CA THR A 82 1.48 -8.07 -10.79
C THR A 82 0.44 -7.06 -11.28
N TYR A 83 -0.50 -7.49 -12.10
CA TYR A 83 -1.55 -6.61 -12.63
C TYR A 83 -2.62 -6.32 -11.56
N VAL A 84 -3.33 -7.34 -11.10
CA VAL A 84 -4.47 -7.18 -10.17
C VAL A 84 -3.98 -6.82 -8.77
N GLY A 85 -2.99 -7.56 -8.26
CA GLY A 85 -2.36 -7.29 -6.97
C GLY A 85 -1.66 -5.95 -6.94
N GLY A 86 -0.93 -5.60 -8.01
CA GLY A 86 -0.27 -4.30 -8.12
C GLY A 86 -1.23 -3.13 -8.07
N PHE A 87 -2.39 -3.20 -8.73
CA PHE A 87 -3.42 -2.17 -8.62
C PHE A 87 -4.04 -2.09 -7.22
N ALA A 88 -4.27 -3.24 -6.55
CA ALA A 88 -4.73 -3.25 -5.16
C ALA A 88 -3.72 -2.56 -4.24
N ILE A 89 -2.42 -2.84 -4.42
CA ILE A 89 -1.33 -2.23 -3.65
C ILE A 89 -1.26 -0.73 -3.91
N ALA A 90 -1.27 -0.30 -5.16
CA ALA A 90 -1.23 1.12 -5.51
C ALA A 90 -2.42 1.89 -4.92
N GLN A 91 -3.63 1.33 -5.02
CA GLN A 91 -4.84 1.92 -4.44
C GLN A 91 -4.76 2.00 -2.91
N THR A 92 -4.34 0.92 -2.24
CA THR A 92 -4.21 0.89 -0.78
C THR A 92 -3.12 1.84 -0.30
N GLY A 93 -1.98 1.89 -1.00
CA GLY A 93 -0.88 2.81 -0.70
C GLY A 93 -1.31 4.27 -0.83
N ALA A 94 -2.07 4.62 -1.87
CA ALA A 94 -2.62 5.96 -2.02
C ALA A 94 -3.58 6.34 -0.86
N LEU A 95 -4.45 5.41 -0.45
CA LEU A 95 -5.33 5.61 0.71
C LEU A 95 -4.55 5.78 2.02
N LEU A 96 -3.52 4.97 2.24
CA LEU A 96 -2.67 5.11 3.42
C LEU A 96 -1.92 6.43 3.41
N LYS A 97 -1.33 6.82 2.28
CA LYS A 97 -0.67 8.12 2.09
C LYS A 97 -1.61 9.28 2.41
N GLU A 98 -2.84 9.24 1.92
CA GLU A 98 -3.85 10.26 2.21
C GLU A 98 -4.13 10.38 3.71
N ARG A 99 -4.31 9.25 4.42
CA ARG A 99 -4.52 9.23 5.88
C ARG A 99 -3.33 9.80 6.64
N ILE A 100 -2.11 9.38 6.27
CA ILE A 100 -0.88 9.89 6.87
C ILE A 100 -0.78 11.40 6.68
N LEU A 101 -0.99 11.90 5.47
CA LEU A 101 -0.93 13.34 5.18
C LEU A 101 -2.02 14.11 5.90
N LYS A 102 -3.23 13.56 6.02
CA LYS A 102 -4.30 14.19 6.82
C LYS A 102 -3.88 14.33 8.27
N TYR A 103 -3.35 13.30 8.90
CA TYR A 103 -2.86 13.35 10.27
C TYR A 103 -1.68 14.32 10.41
N ALA A 104 -0.74 14.33 9.46
CA ALA A 104 0.36 15.29 9.43
C ALA A 104 -0.11 16.74 9.37
N CYS A 105 -1.24 17.01 8.69
CA CYS A 105 -1.81 18.37 8.65
C CYS A 105 -2.25 18.87 10.03
N GLU A 106 -2.85 18.00 10.83
CA GLU A 106 -3.27 18.31 12.18
C GLU A 106 -2.07 18.66 13.07
N LEU A 107 -0.98 17.88 12.97
CA LEU A 107 0.25 18.11 13.72
C LEU A 107 1.01 19.37 13.27
N THR A 108 1.12 19.57 11.98
CA THR A 108 1.96 20.65 11.40
C THR A 108 1.20 21.94 11.15
N ARG A 109 -0.12 21.92 11.25
CA ARG A 109 -1.03 23.02 10.88
C ARG A 109 -0.83 23.50 9.43
N GLN A 110 -0.43 22.58 8.56
CA GLN A 110 -0.29 22.82 7.12
C GLN A 110 -1.52 22.27 6.37
N MET A 111 -1.75 22.76 5.15
CA MET A 111 -2.81 22.21 4.30
C MET A 111 -2.32 20.91 3.62
N PRO A 112 -3.19 19.88 3.43
CA PRO A 112 -2.79 18.60 2.81
C PRO A 112 -2.11 18.75 1.46
N ALA A 113 -2.59 19.67 0.63
CA ALA A 113 -2.04 19.92 -0.70
C ALA A 113 -0.58 20.44 -0.68
N LEU A 114 -0.12 20.95 0.45
CA LEU A 114 1.24 21.45 0.63
C LEU A 114 2.21 20.39 1.16
N LEU A 115 1.71 19.22 1.53
CA LEU A 115 2.52 18.14 2.09
C LEU A 115 2.73 17.00 1.09
N ASP A 116 3.83 16.29 1.26
CA ASP A 116 4.11 15.03 0.58
C ASP A 116 4.93 14.10 1.47
N ILE A 117 5.01 12.82 1.06
CA ILE A 117 5.91 11.83 1.66
C ILE A 117 7.02 11.54 0.66
N VAL A 118 8.27 11.76 1.06
CA VAL A 118 9.45 11.46 0.26
C VAL A 118 10.50 10.80 1.16
N ASP A 119 10.99 9.64 0.77
CA ASP A 119 11.97 8.86 1.52
C ASP A 119 11.61 8.68 3.01
N GLY A 120 10.34 8.35 3.30
CA GLY A 120 9.87 8.14 4.67
C GLY A 120 9.79 9.40 5.52
N ARG A 121 9.75 10.59 4.89
CA ARG A 121 9.69 11.90 5.56
C ARG A 121 8.53 12.72 5.05
N ILE A 122 7.84 13.39 5.95
CA ILE A 122 6.84 14.40 5.60
C ILE A 122 7.59 15.67 5.21
N ILE A 123 7.39 16.11 3.99
CA ILE A 123 7.99 17.32 3.45
C ILE A 123 6.94 18.35 3.09
N ARG A 124 7.33 19.63 3.11
CA ARG A 124 6.54 20.70 2.53
C ARG A 124 6.92 20.85 1.04
N ARG A 125 5.94 20.69 0.15
CA ARG A 125 6.16 20.73 -1.32
C ARG A 125 6.75 22.02 -1.84
N THR A 126 6.47 23.16 -1.18
CA THR A 126 6.86 24.49 -1.68
C THR A 126 8.36 24.76 -1.63
N ASP A 127 9.07 24.17 -0.67
CA ASP A 127 10.49 24.42 -0.43
C ASP A 127 11.30 23.16 -0.11
N GLY A 128 10.66 21.98 -0.14
CA GLY A 128 11.29 20.70 0.18
C GLY A 128 11.68 20.50 1.63
N ARG A 129 11.23 21.41 2.53
CA ARG A 129 11.59 21.32 3.95
C ARG A 129 11.00 20.06 4.58
N VAL A 130 11.85 19.27 5.22
CA VAL A 130 11.43 18.14 6.08
C VAL A 130 10.79 18.69 7.34
N LEU A 131 9.58 18.22 7.65
CA LEU A 131 8.82 18.61 8.83
C LEU A 131 8.95 17.56 9.93
N MET A 132 8.87 16.28 9.59
CA MET A 132 9.03 15.15 10.50
C MET A 132 9.29 13.85 9.71
N THR A 133 9.73 12.82 10.39
CA THR A 133 9.82 11.45 9.87
C THR A 133 8.48 10.72 10.02
N LEU A 134 8.27 9.63 9.27
CA LEU A 134 7.09 8.77 9.46
C LEU A 134 7.10 8.08 10.84
N GLY A 135 8.26 7.74 11.40
CA GLY A 135 8.37 7.18 12.75
C GLY A 135 7.92 8.15 13.84
N GLU A 136 8.32 9.43 13.74
CA GLU A 136 7.84 10.48 14.64
C GLU A 136 6.33 10.65 14.53
N LEU A 137 5.79 10.70 13.31
CA LEU A 137 4.35 10.80 13.06
C LEU A 137 3.60 9.59 13.60
N ALA A 138 4.08 8.38 13.33
CA ALA A 138 3.43 7.14 13.78
C ALA A 138 3.42 7.02 15.31
N THR A 139 4.51 7.43 15.96
CA THR A 139 4.61 7.46 17.43
C THR A 139 3.59 8.45 17.99
N GLU A 140 3.51 9.67 17.44
CA GLU A 140 2.52 10.65 17.86
C GLU A 140 1.09 10.15 17.64
N ALA A 141 0.81 9.53 16.48
CA ALA A 141 -0.50 8.99 16.15
C ALA A 141 -0.95 7.90 17.15
N LEU A 142 -0.05 7.05 17.62
CA LEU A 142 -0.38 5.97 18.55
C LEU A 142 -0.55 6.44 19.99
N TYR A 143 0.22 7.43 20.42
CA TYR A 143 0.32 7.81 21.85
C TYR A 143 -0.25 9.19 22.17
N SER A 144 -0.83 9.89 21.21
CA SER A 144 -1.46 11.19 21.45
C SER A 144 -2.64 11.04 22.41
N LEU A 145 -2.66 11.88 23.45
CA LEU A 145 -3.75 11.91 24.42
C LEU A 145 -5.03 12.57 23.88
N SER A 146 -4.89 13.39 22.86
CA SER A 146 -6.00 14.16 22.29
C SER A 146 -6.63 13.51 21.07
N HIS A 147 -5.84 12.80 20.27
CA HIS A 147 -6.27 12.18 19.02
C HIS A 147 -5.34 11.02 18.65
N SER A 148 -5.61 9.83 19.18
CA SER A 148 -4.86 8.65 18.81
C SER A 148 -5.51 7.93 17.62
N GLU A 149 -4.71 7.56 16.64
CA GLU A 149 -5.15 6.83 15.44
C GLU A 149 -4.11 5.80 15.02
N HIS A 150 -4.57 4.57 14.75
CA HIS A 150 -3.73 3.57 14.11
C HIS A 150 -3.85 3.72 12.58
N LEU A 151 -2.81 4.24 11.95
CA LEU A 151 -2.81 4.57 10.52
C LEU A 151 -2.69 3.30 9.66
N THR A 152 -3.83 2.86 9.18
CA THR A 152 -3.98 1.66 8.34
C THR A 152 -4.83 1.98 7.12
N ALA A 153 -4.66 1.20 6.05
CA ALA A 153 -5.56 1.23 4.90
C ALA A 153 -5.78 -0.18 4.39
N GLU A 154 -6.98 -0.43 3.89
CA GLU A 154 -7.34 -1.68 3.22
C GLU A 154 -8.23 -1.37 2.03
N SER A 155 -8.00 -2.04 0.92
CA SER A 155 -8.85 -1.93 -0.25
C SER A 155 -8.85 -3.21 -1.07
N THR A 156 -9.89 -3.36 -1.89
CA THR A 156 -10.03 -4.44 -2.87
C THR A 156 -10.07 -3.82 -4.26
N TYR A 157 -9.16 -4.24 -5.12
CA TYR A 157 -9.23 -3.93 -6.54
C TYR A 157 -9.96 -5.06 -7.28
N GLN A 158 -10.88 -4.70 -8.13
CA GLN A 158 -11.58 -5.62 -9.03
C GLN A 158 -11.53 -5.07 -10.45
N ILE A 159 -11.17 -5.91 -11.41
CA ILE A 159 -11.18 -5.53 -12.82
C ILE A 159 -12.60 -5.25 -13.27
N LYS A 160 -12.82 -4.05 -13.81
CA LYS A 160 -14.13 -3.62 -14.31
C LYS A 160 -14.35 -4.00 -15.78
N ASN A 161 -13.28 -4.13 -16.55
CA ASN A 161 -13.31 -4.46 -17.97
C ASN A 161 -12.27 -5.54 -18.28
N ASN A 162 -12.71 -6.66 -18.86
CA ASN A 162 -11.82 -7.67 -19.39
C ASN A 162 -11.24 -7.19 -20.72
N ALA A 163 -10.08 -6.57 -20.68
CA ALA A 163 -9.31 -6.36 -21.89
C ALA A 163 -8.57 -7.68 -22.22
N TYR A 164 -8.98 -8.35 -23.28
CA TYR A 164 -8.21 -9.43 -23.85
C TYR A 164 -7.01 -8.82 -24.58
N SER A 165 -5.80 -9.08 -24.09
CA SER A 165 -4.62 -8.81 -24.92
C SER A 165 -4.31 -10.07 -25.72
N PHE A 166 -4.60 -10.01 -27.01
CA PHE A 166 -4.05 -10.95 -27.97
C PHE A 166 -2.69 -10.37 -28.43
N GLY A 167 -1.60 -11.00 -28.02
CA GLY A 167 -0.28 -10.73 -28.57
C GLY A 167 -0.03 -11.55 -29.81
#